data_863c46cc1ec12b41155c966b2486ba7d
#
_entry.id   863c46cc1ec12b41155c966b2486ba7d
#
_cell.length_a   1.000
_cell.length_b   1.000
_cell.length_c   1.000
_cell.angle_alpha   90.00
_cell.angle_beta   90.00
_cell.angle_gamma   90.00
#
_symmetry.space_group_name_H-M   'P 1'
#
loop_
_entity.id
_entity.type
_entity.pdbx_description
1 polymer ?
#
loop_
_entity_poly.entity_id
_entity_poly.type
_entity_poly.pdbx_seq_one_letter_code
_entity_poly.pdbx_strand_id
1 'polypeptide(L)'
;MKPSAFDYIRVDTLDEALSVLAKSDLDGKILAGGQSLVPMMNMRLAQPKTLIDINRLATLQTLERLSPNNISTSGENEQADDTFLQIGALVRQRQLERYAVEEPRAKLLHTAIMHIGHPQTRNQGTIGGSLAHADPSAELPLLFLTLGGSAFLQSSRGERQVAAEEFFQSYFTTIIEPDEMLTKTQWRLPAPHEGIAFKEYRRRHGDFALLAAACTMTIQSDQAVQNVRLGLAGVSDTPVLVTEVQQLVGEHLTKESARTVAEAAVHQLNFPDDYQASSSYRRQLATILLAHVLEAAYEDALAKNLSG
;
A
#
# COMPACT_ATOMS: atom_id res chain seq x y z
N MET A 1 28.03 -4.22 -7.88
CA MET A 1 28.24 -4.96 -9.14
C MET A 1 27.63 -4.15 -10.28
N LYS A 2 27.97 -4.47 -11.55
CA LYS A 2 27.32 -3.83 -12.70
C LYS A 2 26.14 -4.70 -13.16
N PRO A 3 25.01 -4.10 -13.60
CA PRO A 3 23.92 -4.85 -14.21
C PRO A 3 24.37 -5.58 -15.48
N SER A 4 23.56 -6.53 -15.95
CA SER A 4 23.68 -7.06 -17.31
C SER A 4 23.49 -5.92 -18.32
N ALA A 5 23.96 -6.09 -19.55
CA ALA A 5 23.69 -5.11 -20.61
C ALA A 5 22.18 -5.05 -20.89
N PHE A 6 21.68 -3.86 -21.14
CA PHE A 6 20.28 -3.59 -21.47
C PHE A 6 20.20 -2.41 -22.45
N ASP A 7 19.15 -2.38 -23.23
CA ASP A 7 18.76 -1.23 -24.03
C ASP A 7 17.96 -0.24 -23.17
N TYR A 8 18.07 1.04 -23.49
CA TYR A 8 17.37 2.10 -22.76
C TYR A 8 16.52 2.91 -23.71
N ILE A 9 15.22 2.93 -23.47
CA ILE A 9 14.22 3.70 -24.21
C ILE A 9 13.61 4.72 -23.23
N ARG A 10 13.68 6.00 -23.58
CA ARG A 10 13.00 7.05 -22.85
C ARG A 10 11.81 7.52 -23.65
N VAL A 11 10.63 7.50 -23.04
CA VAL A 11 9.38 7.90 -23.66
C VAL A 11 8.93 9.27 -23.16
N ASP A 12 8.27 10.04 -24.02
CA ASP A 12 7.77 11.38 -23.69
C ASP A 12 6.22 11.43 -23.60
N THR A 13 5.53 10.38 -24.07
CA THR A 13 4.07 10.25 -23.99
C THR A 13 3.64 8.87 -23.46
N LEU A 14 2.43 8.82 -22.90
CA LEU A 14 1.82 7.57 -22.43
C LEU A 14 1.60 6.59 -23.59
N ASP A 15 1.11 7.08 -24.71
CA ASP A 15 0.87 6.26 -25.91
C ASP A 15 2.17 5.63 -26.45
N GLU A 16 3.27 6.38 -26.39
CA GLU A 16 4.59 5.85 -26.75
C GLU A 16 5.00 4.72 -25.78
N ALA A 17 4.82 4.90 -24.46
CA ALA A 17 5.11 3.88 -23.47
C ALA A 17 4.30 2.60 -23.72
N LEU A 18 2.99 2.72 -23.93
CA LEU A 18 2.11 1.60 -24.22
C LEU A 18 2.45 0.92 -25.54
N SER A 19 2.80 1.70 -26.56
CA SER A 19 3.22 1.17 -27.87
C SER A 19 4.54 0.37 -27.77
N VAL A 20 5.44 0.77 -26.89
CA VAL A 20 6.68 0.04 -26.62
C VAL A 20 6.39 -1.24 -25.84
N LEU A 21 5.56 -1.18 -24.79
CA LEU A 21 5.16 -2.33 -23.97
C LEU A 21 4.41 -3.40 -24.76
N ALA A 22 3.60 -3.00 -25.75
CA ALA A 22 2.84 -3.93 -26.59
C ALA A 22 3.72 -4.79 -27.52
N LYS A 23 5.03 -4.52 -27.63
CA LYS A 23 5.97 -5.33 -28.43
C LYS A 23 6.37 -6.57 -27.62
N SER A 24 5.81 -7.71 -27.97
CA SER A 24 5.97 -8.98 -27.25
C SER A 24 7.40 -9.54 -27.22
N ASP A 25 8.28 -9.09 -28.10
CA ASP A 25 9.69 -9.50 -28.20
C ASP A 25 10.62 -8.66 -27.29
N LEU A 26 10.06 -7.62 -26.70
CA LEU A 26 10.82 -6.60 -25.99
C LEU A 26 10.98 -6.98 -24.53
N ASP A 27 11.40 -7.98 -24.01
CA ASP A 27 11.63 -8.22 -22.55
C ASP A 27 11.89 -6.90 -21.78
N GLY A 28 10.86 -6.04 -21.79
CA GLY A 28 10.89 -4.65 -21.32
C GLY A 28 10.46 -4.51 -19.86
N LYS A 29 11.15 -3.65 -19.10
CA LYS A 29 10.75 -3.32 -17.73
C LYS A 29 10.63 -1.80 -17.59
N ILE A 30 9.52 -1.35 -17.01
CA ILE A 30 9.29 0.07 -16.72
C ILE A 30 10.29 0.56 -15.68
N LEU A 31 10.94 1.67 -15.97
CA LEU A 31 11.78 2.42 -15.03
C LEU A 31 11.05 3.69 -14.56
N ALA A 32 10.57 3.68 -13.32
CA ALA A 32 10.06 4.84 -12.60
C ALA A 32 11.13 5.38 -11.64
N GLY A 33 10.94 5.25 -10.33
CA GLY A 33 11.89 5.72 -9.32
C GLY A 33 13.21 4.95 -9.25
N GLY A 34 13.25 3.72 -9.74
CA GLY A 34 14.42 2.86 -9.78
C GLY A 34 14.95 2.35 -8.45
N GLN A 35 14.29 2.67 -7.33
CA GLN A 35 14.84 2.40 -5.98
C GLN A 35 14.86 0.91 -5.60
N SER A 36 14.01 0.09 -6.23
CA SER A 36 14.05 -1.37 -6.12
C SER A 36 14.69 -2.00 -7.36
N LEU A 37 14.25 -1.60 -8.56
CA LEU A 37 14.69 -2.23 -9.81
C LEU A 37 16.20 -2.10 -10.03
N VAL A 38 16.79 -0.92 -9.84
CA VAL A 38 18.23 -0.71 -10.09
C VAL A 38 19.12 -1.53 -9.13
N PRO A 39 18.86 -1.56 -7.81
CA PRO A 39 19.54 -2.50 -6.92
C PRO A 39 19.43 -3.97 -7.35
N MET A 40 18.22 -4.43 -7.72
CA MET A 40 18.01 -5.81 -8.21
C MET A 40 18.82 -6.08 -9.51
N MET A 41 18.87 -5.13 -10.41
CA MET A 41 19.70 -5.24 -11.63
C MET A 41 21.19 -5.29 -11.29
N ASN A 42 21.66 -4.47 -10.36
CA ASN A 42 23.06 -4.48 -9.91
C ASN A 42 23.46 -5.83 -9.28
N MET A 43 22.52 -6.47 -8.58
CA MET A 43 22.69 -7.82 -8.02
C MET A 43 22.41 -8.94 -9.05
N ARG A 44 21.97 -8.58 -10.25
CA ARG A 44 21.55 -9.51 -11.32
C ARG A 44 20.38 -10.42 -10.93
N LEU A 45 19.56 -9.99 -10.01
CA LEU A 45 18.28 -10.63 -9.66
C LEU A 45 17.20 -10.28 -10.71
N ALA A 46 17.27 -9.10 -11.29
CA ALA A 46 16.48 -8.70 -12.45
C ALA A 46 17.44 -8.40 -13.64
N GLN A 47 17.14 -8.94 -14.80
CA GLN A 47 17.98 -8.79 -15.99
C GLN A 47 17.12 -8.47 -17.23
N PRO A 48 16.31 -7.40 -17.21
CA PRO A 48 15.53 -7.02 -18.38
C PRO A 48 16.45 -6.69 -19.56
N LYS A 49 16.00 -7.02 -20.75
CA LYS A 49 16.73 -6.64 -21.99
C LYS A 49 16.56 -5.17 -22.30
N THR A 50 15.44 -4.58 -21.91
CA THR A 50 15.14 -3.16 -22.17
C THR A 50 14.57 -2.48 -20.94
N LEU A 51 15.05 -1.27 -20.64
CA LEU A 51 14.43 -0.36 -19.69
C LEU A 51 13.62 0.70 -20.41
N ILE A 52 12.37 0.86 -20.02
CA ILE A 52 11.45 1.88 -20.53
C ILE A 52 11.32 2.97 -19.46
N ASP A 53 12.02 4.08 -19.65
CA ASP A 53 12.02 5.19 -18.71
C ASP A 53 10.81 6.09 -18.94
N ILE A 54 9.90 6.10 -17.97
CA ILE A 54 8.65 6.86 -17.97
C ILE A 54 8.72 8.16 -17.15
N ASN A 55 9.88 8.55 -16.61
CA ASN A 55 10.01 9.68 -15.68
C ASN A 55 9.60 11.05 -16.27
N ARG A 56 9.47 11.17 -17.59
CA ARG A 56 9.01 12.40 -18.26
C ARG A 56 7.49 12.51 -18.42
N LEU A 57 6.75 11.46 -18.10
CA LEU A 57 5.29 11.47 -18.23
C LEU A 57 4.64 12.32 -17.13
N ALA A 58 4.57 13.62 -17.35
CA ALA A 58 4.02 14.57 -16.37
C ALA A 58 2.55 14.27 -15.99
N THR A 59 1.79 13.68 -16.89
CA THR A 59 0.41 13.24 -16.66
C THR A 59 0.27 12.19 -15.56
N LEU A 60 1.35 11.46 -15.26
CA LEU A 60 1.39 10.45 -14.20
C LEU A 60 1.90 11.01 -12.85
N GLN A 61 2.09 12.33 -12.73
CA GLN A 61 2.57 12.99 -11.51
C GLN A 61 1.48 13.77 -10.78
N THR A 62 0.22 13.53 -11.11
CA THR A 62 -0.93 14.21 -10.51
C THR A 62 -1.23 13.69 -9.12
N LEU A 63 -1.66 14.58 -8.23
CA LEU A 63 -2.10 14.27 -6.87
C LEU A 63 -3.36 15.09 -6.61
N GLU A 64 -4.52 14.44 -6.57
CA GLU A 64 -5.82 15.12 -6.54
C GLU A 64 -6.75 14.50 -5.51
N ARG A 65 -7.39 15.34 -4.70
CA ARG A 65 -8.47 14.91 -3.81
C ARG A 65 -9.78 14.86 -4.61
N LEU A 66 -10.43 13.69 -4.59
CA LEU A 66 -11.72 13.48 -5.21
C LEU A 66 -12.81 13.52 -4.14
N SER A 67 -13.84 14.35 -4.37
CA SER A 67 -15.05 14.36 -3.56
C SER A 67 -16.04 13.29 -4.08
N PRO A 68 -16.99 12.81 -3.25
CA PRO A 68 -17.98 11.80 -3.65
C PRO A 68 -18.71 12.13 -4.95
N ASN A 69 -18.97 13.42 -5.21
CA ASN A 69 -19.66 13.89 -6.42
C ASN A 69 -18.86 13.73 -7.72
N ASN A 70 -17.58 13.40 -7.65
CA ASN A 70 -16.67 13.28 -8.81
C ASN A 70 -16.20 11.84 -9.08
N ILE A 71 -16.79 10.85 -8.40
CA ILE A 71 -16.36 9.46 -8.51
C ILE A 71 -17.38 8.71 -9.35
N SER A 72 -16.92 8.15 -10.48
CA SER A 72 -17.68 7.17 -11.25
C SER A 72 -17.38 5.78 -10.71
N THR A 73 -17.96 5.41 -9.58
CA THR A 73 -17.81 4.07 -9.03
C THR A 73 -19.11 3.28 -9.20
N SER A 74 -18.95 2.02 -9.56
CA SER A 74 -20.03 1.03 -9.71
C SER A 74 -20.21 0.18 -8.45
N GLY A 75 -19.90 0.71 -7.25
CA GLY A 75 -19.97 -0.03 -5.98
C GLY A 75 -21.18 0.34 -5.13
N GLU A 76 -21.97 -0.66 -4.73
CA GLU A 76 -23.23 -0.52 -3.98
C GLU A 76 -23.10 -0.09 -2.49
N ASN A 77 -21.88 0.27 -2.00
CA ASN A 77 -21.61 0.54 -0.56
C ASN A 77 -20.92 1.88 -0.30
N GLU A 78 -21.19 2.93 -1.10
CA GLU A 78 -20.60 4.25 -0.82
C GLU A 78 -21.32 4.96 0.31
N GLN A 79 -20.56 5.33 1.35
CA GLN A 79 -21.04 6.24 2.38
C GLN A 79 -20.89 7.69 1.90
N ALA A 80 -21.84 8.55 2.26
CA ALA A 80 -21.92 9.95 1.81
C ALA A 80 -20.66 10.81 2.12
N ASP A 81 -19.71 10.29 2.91
CA ASP A 81 -18.46 10.97 3.33
C ASP A 81 -17.19 10.34 2.74
N ASP A 82 -17.31 9.42 1.79
CA ASP A 82 -16.14 8.81 1.17
C ASP A 82 -15.39 9.83 0.31
N THR A 83 -14.19 10.12 0.74
CA THR A 83 -13.23 10.99 0.03
C THR A 83 -12.06 10.12 -0.43
N PHE A 84 -11.67 10.29 -1.67
CA PHE A 84 -10.54 9.57 -2.23
C PHE A 84 -9.40 10.52 -2.59
N LEU A 85 -8.19 10.00 -2.50
CA LEU A 85 -6.98 10.64 -3.02
C LEU A 85 -6.55 9.89 -4.28
N GLN A 86 -6.63 10.56 -5.43
CA GLN A 86 -6.08 10.03 -6.68
C GLN A 86 -4.60 10.38 -6.77
N ILE A 87 -3.79 9.37 -6.99
CA ILE A 87 -2.33 9.47 -7.02
C ILE A 87 -1.81 8.88 -8.32
N GLY A 88 -1.21 9.72 -9.16
CA GLY A 88 -0.52 9.27 -10.36
C GLY A 88 0.69 8.37 -10.04
N ALA A 89 0.96 7.39 -10.89
CA ALA A 89 1.97 6.37 -10.63
C ALA A 89 3.40 6.92 -10.43
N LEU A 90 3.70 8.10 -11.00
CA LEU A 90 5.00 8.77 -10.87
C LEU A 90 5.08 9.78 -9.74
N VAL A 91 4.03 9.99 -8.96
CA VAL A 91 4.09 10.80 -7.74
C VAL A 91 5.18 10.24 -6.84
N ARG A 92 6.13 11.11 -6.45
CA ARG A 92 7.21 10.70 -5.55
C ARG A 92 6.68 10.48 -4.14
N GLN A 93 7.24 9.50 -3.45
CA GLN A 93 6.92 9.26 -2.04
C GLN A 93 7.10 10.53 -1.20
N ARG A 94 8.13 11.34 -1.51
CA ARG A 94 8.36 12.63 -0.86
C ARG A 94 7.28 13.68 -1.14
N GLN A 95 6.66 13.66 -2.33
CA GLN A 95 5.55 14.55 -2.65
C GLN A 95 4.31 14.18 -1.83
N LEU A 96 3.99 12.87 -1.76
CA LEU A 96 2.89 12.39 -0.93
C LEU A 96 3.15 12.64 0.56
N GLU A 97 4.38 12.47 1.04
CA GLU A 97 4.78 12.80 2.41
C GLU A 97 4.47 14.26 2.76
N ARG A 98 4.81 15.22 1.88
CA ARG A 98 4.52 16.65 2.08
C ARG A 98 3.02 16.94 2.05
N TYR A 99 2.31 16.41 1.06
CA TYR A 99 0.87 16.54 0.96
C TYR A 99 0.16 16.04 2.22
N ALA A 100 0.56 14.91 2.73
CA ALA A 100 -0.05 14.26 3.89
C ALA A 100 0.21 14.98 5.23
N VAL A 101 1.15 15.93 5.28
CA VAL A 101 1.31 16.87 6.42
C VAL A 101 0.19 17.90 6.46
N GLU A 102 -0.25 18.36 5.28
CA GLU A 102 -1.25 19.42 5.14
C GLU A 102 -2.69 18.88 5.09
N GLU A 103 -2.87 17.60 4.76
CA GLU A 103 -4.18 16.94 4.67
C GLU A 103 -4.42 16.04 5.90
N PRO A 104 -5.25 16.45 6.87
CA PRO A 104 -5.48 15.70 8.12
C PRO A 104 -5.98 14.27 7.89
N ARG A 105 -6.77 14.04 6.84
CA ARG A 105 -7.31 12.72 6.50
C ARG A 105 -6.23 11.79 5.91
N ALA A 106 -5.09 12.33 5.47
CA ALA A 106 -3.94 11.56 5.00
C ALA A 106 -2.92 11.21 6.10
N LYS A 107 -3.24 11.44 7.39
CA LYS A 107 -2.35 11.20 8.53
C LYS A 107 -1.83 9.76 8.58
N LEU A 108 -2.65 8.76 8.23
CA LEU A 108 -2.21 7.37 8.19
C LEU A 108 -1.16 7.15 7.10
N LEU A 109 -1.35 7.74 5.90
CA LEU A 109 -0.36 7.72 4.83
C LEU A 109 0.95 8.39 5.25
N HIS A 110 0.86 9.58 5.90
CA HIS A 110 2.05 10.27 6.41
C HIS A 110 2.84 9.38 7.39
N THR A 111 2.13 8.79 8.37
CA THR A 111 2.77 7.94 9.38
C THR A 111 3.54 6.79 8.74
N ALA A 112 2.93 6.06 7.80
CA ALA A 112 3.58 4.94 7.16
C ALA A 112 4.73 5.36 6.21
N ILE A 113 4.56 6.43 5.43
CA ILE A 113 5.61 6.91 4.52
C ILE A 113 6.91 7.27 5.26
N MET A 114 6.80 7.80 6.48
CA MET A 114 7.99 8.11 7.30
C MET A 114 8.82 6.87 7.65
N HIS A 115 8.25 5.69 7.54
CA HIS A 115 8.94 4.42 7.73
C HIS A 115 9.68 3.94 6.47
N ILE A 116 9.29 4.40 5.27
CA ILE A 116 9.93 3.97 4.01
C ILE A 116 11.36 4.48 3.93
N GLY A 117 12.32 3.59 4.12
CA GLY A 117 13.75 3.83 3.92
C GLY A 117 14.25 5.17 4.48
N HIS A 118 15.04 5.86 3.68
CA HIS A 118 15.60 7.18 4.01
C HIS A 118 15.04 8.28 3.09
N PRO A 119 15.17 9.58 3.43
CA PRO A 119 14.71 10.68 2.59
C PRO A 119 15.21 10.60 1.14
N GLN A 120 16.42 10.11 0.92
CA GLN A 120 17.00 9.93 -0.41
C GLN A 120 16.18 8.92 -1.25
N THR A 121 15.77 7.82 -0.63
CA THR A 121 14.90 6.81 -1.26
C THR A 121 13.55 7.43 -1.62
N ARG A 122 12.92 8.15 -0.70
CA ARG A 122 11.61 8.78 -0.92
C ARG A 122 11.63 9.90 -1.95
N ASN A 123 12.77 10.58 -2.13
CA ASN A 123 12.95 11.60 -3.18
C ASN A 123 12.86 11.02 -4.59
N GLN A 124 13.21 9.77 -4.78
CA GLN A 124 13.22 9.09 -6.08
C GLN A 124 12.09 8.06 -6.21
N GLY A 125 11.80 7.32 -5.14
CA GLY A 125 10.76 6.31 -5.11
C GLY A 125 9.39 6.90 -5.46
N THR A 126 8.58 6.13 -6.20
CA THR A 126 7.25 6.53 -6.66
C THR A 126 6.18 5.65 -6.04
N ILE A 127 4.96 6.17 -5.95
CA ILE A 127 3.82 5.41 -5.41
C ILE A 127 3.52 4.20 -6.30
N GLY A 128 3.35 4.42 -7.61
CA GLY A 128 3.11 3.33 -8.55
C GLY A 128 4.26 2.31 -8.61
N GLY A 129 5.51 2.78 -8.50
CA GLY A 129 6.67 1.89 -8.48
C GLY A 129 6.70 0.97 -7.26
N SER A 130 6.29 1.45 -6.07
CA SER A 130 6.19 0.64 -4.86
C SER A 130 5.09 -0.43 -4.98
N LEU A 131 3.91 -0.05 -5.49
CA LEU A 131 2.80 -1.00 -5.69
C LEU A 131 3.13 -2.03 -6.76
N ALA A 132 3.67 -1.60 -7.92
CA ALA A 132 4.04 -2.52 -9.00
C ALA A 132 5.21 -3.45 -8.63
N HIS A 133 6.05 -3.06 -7.66
CA HIS A 133 7.11 -3.91 -7.12
C HIS A 133 6.55 -5.03 -6.24
N ALA A 134 5.43 -4.79 -5.57
CA ALA A 134 4.71 -5.76 -4.75
C ALA A 134 5.57 -6.47 -3.69
N ASP A 135 6.44 -5.72 -3.00
CA ASP A 135 7.16 -6.26 -1.84
C ASP A 135 6.15 -6.49 -0.70
N PRO A 136 5.99 -7.73 -0.19
CA PRO A 136 5.01 -8.06 0.84
C PRO A 136 5.29 -7.42 2.20
N SER A 137 6.48 -6.86 2.40
CA SER A 137 6.87 -6.15 3.63
C SER A 137 6.79 -4.64 3.49
N ALA A 138 6.38 -4.12 2.33
CA ALA A 138 6.35 -2.69 2.09
C ALA A 138 5.10 -2.00 2.65
N GLU A 139 5.28 -0.79 3.12
CA GLU A 139 4.26 0.02 3.80
C GLU A 139 3.13 0.47 2.85
N LEU A 140 3.46 0.84 1.61
CA LEU A 140 2.46 1.31 0.64
C LEU A 140 1.52 0.19 0.17
N PRO A 141 1.97 -1.02 -0.20
CA PRO A 141 1.08 -2.16 -0.44
C PRO A 141 0.14 -2.46 0.73
N LEU A 142 0.66 -2.44 1.96
CA LEU A 142 -0.15 -2.62 3.17
C LEU A 142 -1.24 -1.57 3.29
N LEU A 143 -0.89 -0.28 3.14
CA LEU A 143 -1.88 0.79 3.24
C LEU A 143 -2.88 0.78 2.09
N PHE A 144 -2.44 0.46 0.87
CA PHE A 144 -3.32 0.36 -0.29
C PHE A 144 -4.42 -0.67 -0.06
N LEU A 145 -4.06 -1.81 0.52
CA LEU A 145 -5.00 -2.86 0.91
C LEU A 145 -5.88 -2.43 2.10
N THR A 146 -5.28 -1.85 3.16
CA THR A 146 -6.02 -1.49 4.40
C THR A 146 -7.04 -0.39 4.16
N LEU A 147 -6.69 0.63 3.39
CA LEU A 147 -7.58 1.75 3.08
C LEU A 147 -8.68 1.37 2.07
N GLY A 148 -8.50 0.30 1.31
CA GLY A 148 -9.38 -0.05 0.20
C GLY A 148 -9.16 0.91 -0.95
N GLY A 149 -8.24 0.56 -1.83
CA GLY A 149 -7.87 1.37 -2.99
C GLY A 149 -8.26 0.73 -4.30
N SER A 150 -8.08 1.48 -5.39
CA SER A 150 -8.21 0.99 -6.76
C SER A 150 -6.98 1.36 -7.57
N ALA A 151 -6.45 0.41 -8.34
CA ALA A 151 -5.39 0.60 -9.32
C ALA A 151 -5.98 0.73 -10.73
N PHE A 152 -5.46 1.65 -11.54
CA PHE A 152 -5.87 1.84 -12.93
C PHE A 152 -4.72 1.39 -13.83
N LEU A 153 -4.97 0.33 -14.57
CA LEU A 153 -4.04 -0.31 -15.47
C LEU A 153 -4.41 0.04 -16.92
N GLN A 154 -3.44 0.49 -17.68
CA GLN A 154 -3.66 0.91 -19.06
C GLN A 154 -2.78 0.15 -20.03
N SER A 155 -3.34 -0.27 -21.14
CA SER A 155 -2.68 -0.87 -22.29
C SER A 155 -3.21 -0.24 -23.58
N SER A 156 -2.73 -0.72 -24.73
CA SER A 156 -3.30 -0.36 -26.05
C SER A 156 -4.75 -0.81 -26.21
N ARG A 157 -5.24 -1.74 -25.37
CA ARG A 157 -6.65 -2.22 -25.38
C ARG A 157 -7.60 -1.30 -24.59
N GLY A 158 -7.09 -0.37 -23.79
CA GLY A 158 -7.85 0.53 -22.94
C GLY A 158 -7.37 0.52 -21.48
N GLU A 159 -8.17 1.18 -20.63
CA GLU A 159 -7.94 1.24 -19.16
C GLU A 159 -8.88 0.25 -18.46
N ARG A 160 -8.38 -0.44 -17.43
CA ARG A 160 -9.17 -1.21 -16.47
C ARG A 160 -8.85 -0.83 -15.04
N GLN A 161 -9.83 -0.90 -14.18
CA GLN A 161 -9.72 -0.68 -12.74
C GLN A 161 -9.65 -2.03 -12.02
N VAL A 162 -8.80 -2.11 -11.01
CA VAL A 162 -8.59 -3.30 -10.18
C VAL A 162 -8.61 -2.89 -8.70
N ALA A 163 -9.38 -3.59 -7.88
CA ALA A 163 -9.40 -3.36 -6.43
C ALA A 163 -8.07 -3.76 -5.78
N ALA A 164 -7.74 -3.12 -4.65
CA ALA A 164 -6.50 -3.41 -3.92
C ALA A 164 -6.43 -4.88 -3.47
N GLU A 165 -7.58 -5.47 -3.13
CA GLU A 165 -7.73 -6.85 -2.71
C GLU A 165 -7.34 -7.87 -3.79
N GLU A 166 -7.45 -7.47 -5.06
CA GLU A 166 -7.14 -8.30 -6.23
C GLU A 166 -5.77 -7.99 -6.85
N PHE A 167 -5.12 -6.90 -6.42
CA PHE A 167 -3.95 -6.35 -7.10
C PHE A 167 -2.69 -7.16 -6.88
N PHE A 168 -2.44 -7.63 -5.64
CA PHE A 168 -1.25 -8.38 -5.28
C PHE A 168 -1.50 -9.87 -5.40
N GLN A 169 -0.66 -10.59 -6.17
CA GLN A 169 -0.88 -12.01 -6.47
C GLN A 169 0.08 -12.93 -5.73
N SER A 170 1.33 -12.54 -5.56
CA SER A 170 2.38 -13.31 -4.89
C SER A 170 3.61 -12.42 -4.64
N TYR A 171 4.70 -13.02 -4.13
CA TYR A 171 5.99 -12.32 -3.98
C TYR A 171 6.38 -11.57 -5.25
N PHE A 172 6.53 -10.24 -5.13
CA PHE A 172 6.95 -9.36 -6.24
C PHE A 172 6.11 -9.52 -7.51
N THR A 173 4.83 -9.91 -7.35
CA THR A 173 3.93 -10.20 -8.46
C THR A 173 2.58 -9.51 -8.25
N THR A 174 2.15 -8.81 -9.28
CA THR A 174 0.83 -8.16 -9.34
C THR A 174 0.01 -8.72 -10.49
N ILE A 175 -1.26 -8.31 -10.60
CA ILE A 175 -2.15 -8.64 -11.70
C ILE A 175 -1.86 -7.86 -12.99
N ILE A 176 -0.83 -6.98 -12.99
CA ILE A 176 -0.43 -6.19 -14.18
C ILE A 176 0.06 -7.13 -15.27
N GLU A 177 -0.57 -7.09 -16.43
CA GLU A 177 -0.15 -7.87 -17.60
C GLU A 177 1.12 -7.28 -18.23
N PRO A 178 1.89 -8.06 -19.01
CA PRO A 178 3.16 -7.60 -19.59
C PRO A 178 3.06 -6.35 -20.47
N ASP A 179 1.90 -6.12 -21.11
CA ASP A 179 1.61 -4.97 -21.95
C ASP A 179 0.83 -3.86 -21.25
N GLU A 180 0.63 -3.98 -19.93
CA GLU A 180 -0.05 -2.99 -19.11
C GLU A 180 0.92 -2.14 -18.29
N MET A 181 0.48 -0.94 -17.98
CA MET A 181 1.14 -0.03 -17.07
C MET A 181 0.17 0.50 -16.02
N LEU A 182 0.59 0.52 -14.75
CA LEU A 182 -0.10 1.25 -13.69
C LEU A 182 0.04 2.76 -13.95
N THR A 183 -1.08 3.45 -14.17
CA THR A 183 -1.09 4.89 -14.48
C THR A 183 -1.44 5.75 -13.29
N LYS A 184 -2.39 5.32 -12.47
CA LYS A 184 -2.85 6.02 -11.26
C LYS A 184 -3.45 5.03 -10.27
N THR A 185 -3.62 5.48 -9.05
CA THR A 185 -4.30 4.78 -7.96
C THR A 185 -5.28 5.71 -7.28
N GLN A 186 -6.35 5.18 -6.74
CA GLN A 186 -7.28 5.87 -5.85
C GLN A 186 -7.21 5.23 -4.47
N TRP A 187 -7.14 6.04 -3.43
CA TRP A 187 -7.01 5.61 -2.05
C TRP A 187 -8.13 6.24 -1.22
N ARG A 188 -8.90 5.43 -0.52
CA ARG A 188 -9.89 5.97 0.41
C ARG A 188 -9.15 6.72 1.54
N LEU A 189 -9.57 7.93 1.82
CA LEU A 189 -9.10 8.68 2.98
C LEU A 189 -10.03 8.41 4.16
N PRO A 190 -9.50 8.06 5.35
CA PRO A 190 -10.32 7.87 6.55
C PRO A 190 -11.21 9.09 6.83
N ALA A 191 -12.44 8.86 7.29
CA ALA A 191 -13.32 9.94 7.70
C ALA A 191 -12.75 10.71 8.90
N PRO A 192 -13.13 11.98 9.13
CA PRO A 192 -12.59 12.77 10.25
C PRO A 192 -12.74 12.11 11.62
N HIS A 193 -13.84 11.37 11.83
CA HIS A 193 -14.15 10.65 13.08
C HIS A 193 -13.56 9.23 13.11
N GLU A 194 -13.02 8.75 12.02
CA GLU A 194 -12.43 7.40 11.93
C GLU A 194 -11.06 7.36 12.62
N GLY A 195 -10.92 6.46 13.60
CA GLY A 195 -9.65 6.19 14.26
C GLY A 195 -8.69 5.48 13.34
N ILE A 196 -7.41 5.80 13.46
CA ILE A 196 -6.34 5.26 12.61
C ILE A 196 -5.14 4.86 13.46
N ALA A 197 -4.48 3.78 13.08
CA ALA A 197 -3.20 3.40 13.66
C ALA A 197 -2.29 2.73 12.61
N PHE A 198 -0.99 2.95 12.75
CA PHE A 198 0.05 2.26 12.02
C PHE A 198 1.20 1.95 12.95
N LYS A 199 1.73 0.75 12.87
CA LYS A 199 2.95 0.37 13.58
C LYS A 199 3.72 -0.68 12.82
N GLU A 200 5.05 -0.57 12.90
CA GLU A 200 5.94 -1.55 12.26
C GLU A 200 7.08 -1.93 13.21
N TYR A 201 7.56 -3.15 13.05
CA TYR A 201 8.76 -3.66 13.68
C TYR A 201 9.82 -3.97 12.63
N ARG A 202 11.03 -3.44 12.84
CA ARG A 202 12.20 -3.62 11.99
C ARG A 202 13.46 -3.69 12.84
N ARG A 203 14.54 -4.19 12.28
CA ARG A 203 15.81 -4.30 13.01
C ARG A 203 16.50 -2.95 13.19
N ARG A 204 16.51 -2.14 12.13
CA ARG A 204 17.16 -0.82 12.09
C ARG A 204 16.30 0.16 11.34
N HIS A 205 16.46 1.44 11.62
CA HIS A 205 15.81 2.47 10.84
C HIS A 205 16.23 2.39 9.37
N GLY A 206 15.25 2.35 8.46
CA GLY A 206 15.46 2.24 7.01
C GLY A 206 15.55 0.81 6.47
N ASP A 207 15.60 -0.23 7.33
CA ASP A 207 15.44 -1.62 6.90
C ASP A 207 13.98 -1.90 6.52
N PHE A 208 13.74 -2.94 5.74
CA PHE A 208 12.41 -3.48 5.53
C PHE A 208 11.78 -3.96 6.83
N ALA A 209 10.46 -3.84 6.93
CA ALA A 209 9.71 -4.32 8.07
C ALA A 209 9.86 -5.84 8.25
N LEU A 210 10.04 -6.30 9.48
CA LEU A 210 9.75 -7.68 9.82
C LEU A 210 8.25 -7.95 9.77
N LEU A 211 7.49 -7.00 10.33
CA LEU A 211 6.03 -6.96 10.34
C LEU A 211 5.58 -5.51 10.39
N ALA A 212 4.53 -5.19 9.66
CA ALA A 212 3.83 -3.91 9.78
C ALA A 212 2.32 -4.14 9.80
N ALA A 213 1.60 -3.33 10.58
CA ALA A 213 0.13 -3.36 10.63
C ALA A 213 -0.44 -1.94 10.53
N ALA A 214 -1.59 -1.84 9.87
CA ALA A 214 -2.37 -0.61 9.75
C ALA A 214 -3.84 -0.90 10.04
N CYS A 215 -4.49 0.00 10.77
CA CYS A 215 -5.91 -0.13 11.12
C CYS A 215 -6.65 1.17 10.87
N THR A 216 -7.89 1.04 10.41
CA THR A 216 -8.91 2.08 10.45
C THR A 216 -10.13 1.55 11.20
N MET A 217 -10.79 2.39 12.02
CA MET A 217 -11.88 1.99 12.88
C MET A 217 -12.90 3.11 13.07
N THR A 218 -14.18 2.82 12.89
CA THR A 218 -15.28 3.70 13.33
C THR A 218 -15.98 3.10 14.52
N ILE A 219 -16.51 3.98 15.38
CA ILE A 219 -17.29 3.59 16.56
C ILE A 219 -18.66 4.26 16.54
N GLN A 220 -19.63 3.63 17.17
CA GLN A 220 -20.99 4.15 17.38
C GLN A 220 -21.01 5.19 18.52
N SER A 221 -22.14 5.86 18.69
CA SER A 221 -22.33 6.85 19.78
C SER A 221 -22.18 6.26 21.19
N ASP A 222 -22.48 4.97 21.35
CA ASP A 222 -22.26 4.20 22.58
C ASP A 222 -20.84 3.64 22.70
N GLN A 223 -19.94 4.01 21.78
CA GLN A 223 -18.55 3.57 21.69
C GLN A 223 -18.33 2.11 21.24
N ALA A 224 -19.37 1.36 20.87
CA ALA A 224 -19.19 0.06 20.25
C ALA A 224 -18.51 0.20 18.87
N VAL A 225 -17.68 -0.75 18.48
CA VAL A 225 -17.03 -0.77 17.15
C VAL A 225 -18.11 -0.88 16.07
N GLN A 226 -18.13 0.06 15.12
CA GLN A 226 -19.07 0.06 14.00
C GLN A 226 -18.46 -0.60 12.77
N ASN A 227 -17.22 -0.25 12.45
CA ASN A 227 -16.47 -0.84 11.34
C ASN A 227 -14.99 -0.86 11.70
N VAL A 228 -14.28 -1.89 11.20
CA VAL A 228 -12.85 -2.02 11.41
C VAL A 228 -12.20 -2.70 10.21
N ARG A 229 -11.09 -2.13 9.72
CA ARG A 229 -10.22 -2.75 8.71
C ARG A 229 -8.82 -2.80 9.29
N LEU A 230 -8.22 -3.97 9.26
CA LEU A 230 -6.87 -4.22 9.77
C LEU A 230 -6.06 -4.96 8.70
N GLY A 231 -4.99 -4.34 8.27
CA GLY A 231 -4.02 -4.94 7.35
C GLY A 231 -2.76 -5.36 8.09
N LEU A 232 -2.12 -6.41 7.59
CA LEU A 232 -0.86 -6.95 8.11
C LEU A 232 0.09 -7.29 6.97
N ALA A 233 1.35 -6.88 7.07
CA ALA A 233 2.42 -7.10 6.11
C ALA A 233 3.59 -7.87 6.73
N GLY A 234 4.38 -8.57 5.91
CA GLY A 234 5.54 -9.36 6.33
C GLY A 234 5.17 -10.76 6.87
N VAL A 235 3.94 -11.21 6.63
CA VAL A 235 3.40 -12.49 7.14
C VAL A 235 3.12 -13.52 6.06
N SER A 236 3.02 -13.09 4.83
CA SER A 236 2.70 -13.91 3.67
C SER A 236 3.45 -13.37 2.45
N ASP A 237 3.22 -13.95 1.29
CA ASP A 237 3.71 -13.49 -0.01
C ASP A 237 3.04 -12.21 -0.52
N THR A 238 1.95 -11.78 0.12
CA THR A 238 1.27 -10.50 -0.08
C THR A 238 0.88 -9.90 1.26
N PRO A 239 0.59 -8.59 1.35
CA PRO A 239 -0.09 -8.04 2.52
C PRO A 239 -1.50 -8.67 2.62
N VAL A 240 -2.01 -8.83 3.84
CA VAL A 240 -3.30 -9.49 4.09
C VAL A 240 -4.24 -8.61 4.89
N LEU A 241 -5.55 -8.72 4.65
CA LEU A 241 -6.58 -8.20 5.56
C LEU A 241 -6.88 -9.25 6.61
N VAL A 242 -6.93 -8.81 7.87
CA VAL A 242 -7.27 -9.64 9.03
C VAL A 242 -8.79 -9.66 9.17
N THR A 243 -9.43 -10.73 8.76
CA THR A 243 -10.90 -10.87 8.75
C THR A 243 -11.49 -11.11 10.13
N GLU A 244 -10.71 -11.65 11.06
CA GLU A 244 -11.11 -11.95 12.43
C GLU A 244 -11.55 -10.72 13.22
N VAL A 245 -11.12 -9.51 12.79
CA VAL A 245 -11.53 -8.24 13.41
C VAL A 245 -13.04 -7.99 13.30
N GLN A 246 -13.74 -8.65 12.38
CA GLN A 246 -15.19 -8.53 12.25
C GLN A 246 -15.94 -8.99 13.51
N GLN A 247 -15.32 -9.83 14.35
CA GLN A 247 -15.86 -10.25 15.64
C GLN A 247 -15.98 -9.09 16.65
N LEU A 248 -15.28 -7.98 16.40
CA LEU A 248 -15.33 -6.78 17.25
C LEU A 248 -16.54 -5.88 16.95
N VAL A 249 -17.18 -6.05 15.79
CA VAL A 249 -18.29 -5.18 15.37
C VAL A 249 -19.51 -5.38 16.30
N GLY A 250 -20.01 -4.27 16.84
CA GLY A 250 -21.08 -4.26 17.84
C GLY A 250 -20.61 -4.37 19.28
N GLU A 251 -19.33 -4.58 19.53
CA GLU A 251 -18.74 -4.74 20.85
C GLU A 251 -17.86 -3.55 21.25
N HIS A 252 -17.71 -3.31 22.54
CA HIS A 252 -16.70 -2.38 23.06
C HIS A 252 -15.33 -3.03 23.03
N LEU A 253 -14.35 -2.36 22.43
CA LEU A 253 -12.99 -2.91 22.41
C LEU A 253 -12.37 -2.84 23.81
N THR A 254 -11.87 -3.99 24.25
CA THR A 254 -11.06 -4.14 25.47
C THR A 254 -9.69 -4.70 25.10
N LYS A 255 -8.70 -4.57 25.99
CA LYS A 255 -7.38 -5.21 25.79
C LYS A 255 -7.48 -6.71 25.63
N GLU A 256 -8.43 -7.34 26.32
CA GLU A 256 -8.66 -8.79 26.25
C GLU A 256 -9.26 -9.17 24.88
N SER A 257 -10.29 -8.48 24.40
CA SER A 257 -10.90 -8.75 23.10
C SER A 257 -9.92 -8.47 21.94
N ALA A 258 -9.15 -7.38 22.00
CA ALA A 258 -8.11 -7.08 21.03
C ALA A 258 -7.06 -8.19 20.95
N ARG A 259 -6.62 -8.70 22.10
CA ARG A 259 -5.67 -9.80 22.17
C ARG A 259 -6.25 -11.11 21.65
N THR A 260 -7.48 -11.45 22.02
CA THR A 260 -8.18 -12.66 21.56
C THR A 260 -8.31 -12.69 20.05
N VAL A 261 -8.72 -11.55 19.44
CA VAL A 261 -8.81 -11.43 17.98
C VAL A 261 -7.41 -11.54 17.31
N ALA A 262 -6.40 -10.90 17.91
CA ALA A 262 -5.03 -11.00 17.41
C ALA A 262 -4.50 -12.45 17.45
N GLU A 263 -4.76 -13.19 18.52
CA GLU A 263 -4.38 -14.62 18.65
C GLU A 263 -5.12 -15.47 17.59
N ALA A 264 -6.41 -15.24 17.39
CA ALA A 264 -7.21 -15.96 16.39
C ALA A 264 -6.68 -15.71 14.97
N ALA A 265 -6.41 -14.44 14.61
CA ALA A 265 -5.86 -14.06 13.32
C ALA A 265 -4.50 -14.71 13.06
N VAL A 266 -3.61 -14.63 14.02
CA VAL A 266 -2.25 -15.20 13.91
C VAL A 266 -2.27 -16.72 13.76
N HIS A 267 -3.26 -17.40 14.30
CA HIS A 267 -3.42 -18.85 14.15
C HIS A 267 -3.69 -19.28 12.69
N GLN A 268 -4.34 -18.43 11.90
CA GLN A 268 -4.68 -18.71 10.49
C GLN A 268 -3.53 -18.40 9.52
N LEU A 269 -2.47 -17.70 9.98
CA LEU A 269 -1.39 -17.23 9.13
C LEU A 269 -0.17 -18.15 9.13
N ASN A 270 0.46 -18.29 7.96
CA ASN A 270 1.70 -19.02 7.75
C ASN A 270 2.87 -18.05 7.67
N PHE A 271 3.59 -17.90 8.77
CA PHE A 271 4.72 -16.96 8.83
C PHE A 271 5.97 -17.54 8.17
N PRO A 272 6.70 -16.73 7.38
CA PRO A 272 7.98 -17.16 6.81
C PRO A 272 9.03 -17.37 7.90
N ASP A 273 9.91 -18.34 7.64
CA ASP A 273 11.13 -18.58 8.41
C ASP A 273 12.33 -18.19 7.54
N ASP A 274 13.09 -17.18 7.94
CA ASP A 274 14.20 -16.65 7.17
C ASP A 274 15.36 -16.19 8.08
N TYR A 275 16.46 -15.70 7.45
CA TYR A 275 17.63 -15.20 8.18
C TYR A 275 17.34 -13.99 9.09
N GLN A 276 16.24 -13.30 8.90
CA GLN A 276 15.86 -12.13 9.69
C GLN A 276 15.16 -12.52 10.98
N ALA A 277 14.22 -13.47 10.90
CA ALA A 277 13.43 -13.90 12.06
C ALA A 277 12.79 -15.27 11.82
N SER A 278 12.70 -16.05 12.90
CA SER A 278 11.97 -17.33 12.86
C SER A 278 10.46 -17.12 12.76
N SER A 279 9.77 -18.08 12.17
CA SER A 279 8.30 -18.12 12.11
C SER A 279 7.65 -17.97 13.49
N SER A 280 8.20 -18.65 14.52
CA SER A 280 7.70 -18.55 15.90
C SER A 280 7.84 -17.13 16.47
N TYR A 281 8.96 -16.46 16.22
CA TYR A 281 9.17 -15.08 16.65
C TYR A 281 8.21 -14.12 15.94
N ARG A 282 8.05 -14.26 14.61
CA ARG A 282 7.10 -13.45 13.84
C ARG A 282 5.68 -13.62 14.34
N ARG A 283 5.27 -14.85 14.69
CA ARG A 283 3.97 -15.18 15.24
C ARG A 283 3.70 -14.45 16.55
N GLN A 284 4.64 -14.50 17.49
CA GLN A 284 4.51 -13.80 18.78
C GLN A 284 4.46 -12.26 18.57
N LEU A 285 5.33 -11.74 17.70
CA LEU A 285 5.39 -10.33 17.40
C LEU A 285 4.11 -9.82 16.74
N ALA A 286 3.51 -10.63 15.83
CA ALA A 286 2.26 -10.29 15.15
C ALA A 286 1.09 -10.18 16.14
N THR A 287 0.97 -11.10 17.10
CA THR A 287 -0.07 -11.02 18.14
C THR A 287 0.01 -9.71 18.92
N ILE A 288 1.22 -9.32 19.34
CA ILE A 288 1.43 -8.06 20.07
C ILE A 288 1.14 -6.85 19.18
N LEU A 289 1.60 -6.88 17.93
CA LEU A 289 1.43 -5.80 16.97
C LEU A 289 -0.05 -5.55 16.66
N LEU A 290 -0.80 -6.60 16.36
CA LEU A 290 -2.21 -6.52 16.01
C LEU A 290 -3.05 -5.98 17.17
N ALA A 291 -2.86 -6.52 18.39
CA ALA A 291 -3.56 -6.04 19.59
C ALA A 291 -3.28 -4.55 19.82
N HIS A 292 -2.01 -4.14 19.73
CA HIS A 292 -1.60 -2.75 19.95
C HIS A 292 -2.20 -1.80 18.88
N VAL A 293 -2.23 -2.20 17.61
CA VAL A 293 -2.76 -1.36 16.53
C VAL A 293 -4.29 -1.24 16.64
N LEU A 294 -4.98 -2.29 17.06
CA LEU A 294 -6.42 -2.25 17.37
C LEU A 294 -6.73 -1.29 18.51
N GLU A 295 -6.02 -1.42 19.64
CA GLU A 295 -6.17 -0.53 20.79
C GLU A 295 -5.91 0.93 20.40
N ALA A 296 -4.81 1.21 19.68
CA ALA A 296 -4.45 2.56 19.27
C ALA A 296 -5.48 3.18 18.30
N ALA A 297 -6.03 2.41 17.37
CA ALA A 297 -7.06 2.89 16.45
C ALA A 297 -8.37 3.18 17.19
N TYR A 298 -8.73 2.36 18.17
CA TYR A 298 -9.92 2.58 19.01
C TYR A 298 -9.77 3.84 19.88
N GLU A 299 -8.62 4.03 20.54
CA GLU A 299 -8.32 5.23 21.33
C GLU A 299 -8.36 6.51 20.46
N ASP A 300 -7.81 6.45 19.23
CA ASP A 300 -7.88 7.59 18.28
C ASP A 300 -9.33 7.86 17.85
N ALA A 301 -10.16 6.82 17.64
CA ALA A 301 -11.58 6.98 17.33
C ALA A 301 -12.35 7.62 18.50
N LEU A 302 -12.10 7.17 19.73
CA LEU A 302 -12.72 7.75 20.93
C LEU A 302 -12.37 9.24 21.09
N ALA A 303 -11.08 9.59 20.94
CA ALA A 303 -10.62 10.97 21.05
C ALA A 303 -11.27 11.89 20.01
N LYS A 304 -11.44 11.42 18.77
CA LYS A 304 -12.08 12.18 17.69
C LYS A 304 -13.57 12.38 17.88
N ASN A 305 -14.27 11.37 18.40
CA ASN A 305 -15.72 11.46 18.66
C ASN A 305 -16.06 12.31 19.91
N LEU A 306 -15.11 12.55 20.82
CA LEU A 306 -15.26 13.48 21.93
C LEU A 306 -15.01 14.94 21.54
N SER A 307 -14.37 15.18 20.40
CA SER A 307 -13.93 16.50 19.92
C SER A 307 -14.88 17.13 18.91
N GLY A 308 -15.84 16.40 18.39
CA GLY A 308 -16.85 16.83 17.41
C GLY A 308 -18.23 16.95 18.04
#